data_e75d86e7db4b4435c2fc1bb289e19e5d
#
_entry.id   e75d86e7db4b4435c2fc1bb289e19e5d
#
_cell.length_a   1.000
_cell.length_b   1.000
_cell.length_c   1.000
_cell.angle_alpha   90.00
_cell.angle_beta   90.00
_cell.angle_gamma   90.00
#
_symmetry.space_group_name_H-M   'P 1'
#
loop_
_entity.id
_entity.type
_entity.pdbx_description
1 polymer ?
#
loop_
_entity_poly.entity_id
_entity_poly.type
_entity_poly.pdbx_seq_one_letter_code
_entity_poly.pdbx_strand_id
1 'polypeptide(L)'
;MAQPATVALFVSDLHLQASMPRTAEAFFRFLHDYARRTRQLYLLGDIFEYWAGDDDHEPFNRKVIDALRAVSDSGVEVFWISGNRDFLVGAEFAEAGGIALLPDPFVADIAGQNIVLTHGDALCTDDIGYMAFRAQVRAPQWQQEFLARPLEQRKAIIAGLREGSRAAQRDKADYIMDVNAAAVAALFDASGTAIMIHGHTHRPACHAIESNGAPRLRYVLPDWDCDAQEQRGGWLALTPDGKIERVGLDVIQTAS
;
A
#
# COMPACT_ATOMS: atom_id res chain seq x y z
N MET A 1 -28.66 -13.73 0.40
CA MET A 1 -27.23 -14.00 0.58
C MET A 1 -26.84 -13.40 1.93
N ALA A 2 -26.08 -14.12 2.78
CA ALA A 2 -25.57 -13.56 4.03
C ALA A 2 -24.64 -12.37 3.71
N GLN A 3 -24.72 -11.29 4.49
CA GLN A 3 -23.78 -10.16 4.34
C GLN A 3 -22.37 -10.68 4.65
N PRO A 4 -21.34 -10.28 3.89
CA PRO A 4 -19.97 -10.65 4.21
C PRO A 4 -19.62 -10.14 5.60
N ALA A 5 -18.86 -10.93 6.35
CA ALA A 5 -18.41 -10.57 7.70
C ALA A 5 -17.49 -9.33 7.70
N THR A 6 -16.93 -8.97 6.53
CA THR A 6 -16.03 -7.83 6.33
C THR A 6 -16.49 -7.06 5.10
N VAL A 7 -16.54 -5.74 5.20
CA VAL A 7 -16.91 -4.84 4.10
C VAL A 7 -15.69 -4.49 3.26
N ALA A 8 -14.59 -4.11 3.92
CA ALA A 8 -13.35 -3.75 3.24
C ALA A 8 -12.13 -4.31 3.96
N LEU A 9 -11.10 -4.65 3.19
CA LEU A 9 -9.77 -5.02 3.67
C LEU A 9 -8.74 -4.01 3.14
N PHE A 10 -7.73 -3.72 3.97
CA PHE A 10 -6.66 -2.77 3.64
C PHE A 10 -5.32 -3.42 3.91
N VAL A 11 -4.42 -3.37 2.93
CA VAL A 11 -3.04 -3.87 3.02
C VAL A 11 -2.08 -2.89 2.35
N SER A 12 -0.83 -2.87 2.79
CA SER A 12 0.27 -2.13 2.17
C SER A 12 1.60 -2.79 2.49
N ASP A 13 2.67 -2.28 1.93
CA ASP A 13 4.06 -2.57 2.33
C ASP A 13 4.39 -4.08 2.33
N LEU A 14 3.97 -4.78 1.28
CA LEU A 14 4.28 -6.20 1.09
C LEU A 14 5.66 -6.42 0.46
N HIS A 15 6.16 -5.44 -0.31
CA HIS A 15 7.46 -5.49 -0.97
C HIS A 15 7.71 -6.80 -1.75
N LEU A 16 6.67 -7.28 -2.45
CA LEU A 16 6.69 -8.57 -3.15
C LEU A 16 7.79 -8.63 -4.19
N GLN A 17 8.57 -9.68 -4.13
CA GLN A 17 9.63 -10.01 -5.06
C GLN A 17 9.90 -11.52 -5.05
N ALA A 18 10.48 -12.05 -6.12
CA ALA A 18 10.72 -13.50 -6.26
C ALA A 18 11.64 -14.09 -5.16
N SER A 19 12.48 -13.26 -4.54
CA SER A 19 13.37 -13.66 -3.44
C SER A 19 12.69 -13.75 -2.07
N MET A 20 11.40 -13.37 -1.97
CA MET A 20 10.59 -13.45 -0.74
C MET A 20 9.41 -14.42 -0.91
N PRO A 21 9.69 -15.74 -1.07
CA PRO A 21 8.66 -16.70 -1.43
C PRO A 21 7.62 -16.95 -0.32
N ARG A 22 8.00 -16.84 0.96
CA ARG A 22 7.06 -17.04 2.08
C ARG A 22 6.09 -15.87 2.21
N THR A 23 6.58 -14.65 2.00
CA THR A 23 5.74 -13.44 1.98
C THR A 23 4.76 -13.49 0.81
N ALA A 24 5.23 -13.87 -0.37
CA ALA A 24 4.36 -14.05 -1.53
C ALA A 24 3.28 -15.12 -1.31
N GLU A 25 3.65 -16.27 -0.73
CA GLU A 25 2.69 -17.33 -0.41
C GLU A 25 1.64 -16.87 0.61
N ALA A 26 2.06 -16.18 1.67
CA ALA A 26 1.15 -15.61 2.66
C ALA A 26 0.15 -14.63 2.02
N PHE A 27 0.63 -13.78 1.09
CA PHE A 27 -0.23 -12.87 0.34
C PHE A 27 -1.23 -13.63 -0.56
N PHE A 28 -0.80 -14.66 -1.28
CA PHE A 28 -1.71 -15.46 -2.11
C PHE A 28 -2.77 -16.16 -1.27
N ARG A 29 -2.42 -16.68 -0.08
CA ARG A 29 -3.40 -17.22 0.87
C ARG A 29 -4.36 -16.17 1.38
N PHE A 30 -3.85 -14.97 1.75
CA PHE A 30 -4.71 -13.84 2.13
C PHE A 30 -5.72 -13.49 1.02
N LEU A 31 -5.29 -13.42 -0.23
CA LEU A 31 -6.17 -13.14 -1.36
C LEU A 31 -7.25 -14.23 -1.52
N HIS A 32 -6.85 -15.51 -1.41
CA HIS A 32 -7.74 -16.65 -1.59
C HIS A 32 -8.74 -16.81 -0.43
N ASP A 33 -8.27 -16.70 0.82
CA ASP A 33 -9.06 -17.10 1.99
C ASP A 33 -9.88 -15.95 2.58
N TYR A 34 -9.39 -14.71 2.42
CA TYR A 34 -9.98 -13.51 3.03
C TYR A 34 -10.48 -12.51 1.99
N ALA A 35 -9.64 -12.08 1.04
CA ALA A 35 -10.00 -11.00 0.13
C ALA A 35 -11.19 -11.37 -0.77
N ARG A 36 -11.31 -12.60 -1.24
CA ARG A 36 -12.45 -13.07 -2.03
C ARG A 36 -13.80 -13.09 -1.30
N ARG A 37 -13.79 -12.86 0.01
CA ARG A 37 -14.99 -12.90 0.86
C ARG A 37 -15.40 -11.53 1.37
N THR A 38 -14.69 -10.47 0.95
CA THR A 38 -15.04 -9.08 1.23
C THR A 38 -15.79 -8.44 0.05
N ARG A 39 -16.24 -7.20 0.21
CA ARG A 39 -16.76 -6.41 -0.91
C ARG A 39 -15.67 -5.62 -1.60
N GLN A 40 -14.71 -5.10 -0.82
CA GLN A 40 -13.69 -4.18 -1.29
C GLN A 40 -12.32 -4.57 -0.75
N LEU A 41 -11.29 -4.50 -1.60
CA LEU A 41 -9.90 -4.67 -1.24
C LEU A 41 -9.13 -3.40 -1.63
N TYR A 42 -8.47 -2.77 -0.67
CA TYR A 42 -7.62 -1.61 -0.87
C TYR A 42 -6.16 -1.97 -0.69
N LEU A 43 -5.38 -1.77 -1.74
CA LEU A 43 -3.93 -1.96 -1.79
C LEU A 43 -3.31 -0.57 -1.70
N LEU A 44 -2.72 -0.21 -0.54
CA LEU A 44 -2.28 1.15 -0.25
C LEU A 44 -0.77 1.36 -0.47
N GLY A 45 -0.26 0.81 -1.58
CA GLY A 45 1.11 1.04 -2.06
C GLY A 45 2.16 0.11 -1.48
N ASP A 46 3.31 0.11 -2.13
CA ASP A 46 4.46 -0.74 -1.82
C ASP A 46 4.09 -2.24 -1.79
N ILE A 47 3.19 -2.64 -2.69
CA ILE A 47 2.82 -4.04 -2.88
C ILE A 47 3.98 -4.78 -3.56
N PHE A 48 4.61 -4.16 -4.55
CA PHE A 48 5.86 -4.65 -5.13
C PHE A 48 7.07 -3.95 -4.51
N GLU A 49 8.17 -4.65 -4.39
CA GLU A 49 9.45 -4.06 -3.96
C GLU A 49 9.95 -3.00 -4.98
N TYR A 50 9.58 -3.16 -6.23
CA TYR A 50 9.71 -2.16 -7.28
C TYR A 50 8.79 -2.49 -8.47
N TRP A 51 8.46 -1.48 -9.26
CA TRP A 51 7.77 -1.64 -10.54
C TRP A 51 8.51 -0.85 -11.62
N ALA A 52 8.93 -1.53 -12.69
CA ALA A 52 9.72 -0.89 -13.75
C ALA A 52 8.88 -0.41 -14.94
N GLY A 53 7.58 -0.68 -14.92
CA GLY A 53 6.59 -0.38 -15.97
C GLY A 53 5.75 -1.61 -16.29
N ASP A 54 4.60 -1.41 -16.90
CA ASP A 54 3.61 -2.47 -17.18
C ASP A 54 4.08 -3.47 -18.24
N ASP A 55 5.11 -3.12 -19.01
CA ASP A 55 5.80 -4.00 -19.97
C ASP A 55 6.81 -4.97 -19.30
N ASP A 56 6.94 -4.94 -17.97
CA ASP A 56 7.75 -5.91 -17.23
C ASP A 56 6.98 -7.21 -16.99
N HIS A 57 7.09 -8.13 -17.96
CA HIS A 57 6.39 -9.41 -17.95
C HIS A 57 7.12 -10.51 -17.16
N GLU A 58 7.83 -10.17 -16.10
CA GLU A 58 8.45 -11.15 -15.21
C GLU A 58 7.40 -12.18 -14.72
N PRO A 59 7.72 -13.49 -14.72
CA PRO A 59 6.77 -14.53 -14.33
C PRO A 59 6.19 -14.34 -12.93
N PHE A 60 6.98 -13.78 -12.02
CA PHE A 60 6.53 -13.47 -10.66
C PHE A 60 5.47 -12.36 -10.65
N ASN A 61 5.70 -11.26 -11.37
CA ASN A 61 4.75 -10.16 -11.49
C ASN A 61 3.42 -10.64 -12.09
N ARG A 62 3.50 -11.48 -13.12
CA ARG A 62 2.29 -12.07 -13.74
C ARG A 62 1.49 -12.88 -12.73
N LYS A 63 2.15 -13.69 -11.90
CA LYS A 63 1.48 -14.47 -10.85
C LYS A 63 0.69 -13.59 -9.87
N VAL A 64 1.26 -12.44 -9.49
CA VAL A 64 0.58 -11.48 -8.59
C VAL A 64 -0.62 -10.86 -9.30
N ILE A 65 -0.47 -10.43 -10.56
CA ILE A 65 -1.55 -9.88 -11.38
C ILE A 65 -2.70 -10.90 -11.52
N ASP A 66 -2.39 -12.15 -11.87
CA ASP A 66 -3.38 -13.22 -12.05
C ASP A 66 -4.13 -13.52 -10.73
N ALA A 67 -3.43 -13.46 -9.58
CA ALA A 67 -4.07 -13.65 -8.28
C ALA A 67 -5.01 -12.49 -7.91
N LEU A 68 -4.63 -11.22 -8.21
CA LEU A 68 -5.48 -10.05 -8.02
C LEU A 68 -6.69 -10.09 -8.96
N ARG A 69 -6.47 -10.49 -10.24
CA ARG A 69 -7.55 -10.69 -11.19
C ARG A 69 -8.58 -11.70 -10.68
N ALA A 70 -8.12 -12.80 -10.11
CA ALA A 70 -9.03 -13.81 -9.56
C ALA A 70 -9.83 -13.32 -8.34
N VAL A 71 -9.36 -12.30 -7.60
CA VAL A 71 -10.15 -11.60 -6.58
C VAL A 71 -11.20 -10.73 -7.24
N SER A 72 -10.84 -9.92 -8.23
CA SER A 72 -11.77 -9.08 -8.97
C SER A 72 -12.86 -9.90 -9.67
N ASP A 73 -12.49 -11.01 -10.33
CA ASP A 73 -13.45 -11.90 -11.00
C ASP A 73 -14.41 -12.60 -10.02
N SER A 74 -14.09 -12.65 -8.72
CA SER A 74 -15.03 -13.14 -7.69
C SER A 74 -16.09 -12.10 -7.27
N GLY A 75 -16.07 -10.89 -7.87
CA GLY A 75 -17.02 -9.82 -7.61
C GLY A 75 -16.55 -8.84 -6.53
N VAL A 76 -15.29 -8.87 -6.13
CA VAL A 76 -14.67 -7.92 -5.21
C VAL A 76 -14.17 -6.69 -5.98
N GLU A 77 -14.48 -5.50 -5.50
CA GLU A 77 -13.90 -4.27 -6.02
C GLU A 77 -12.47 -4.13 -5.48
N VAL A 78 -11.49 -4.11 -6.38
CA VAL A 78 -10.06 -4.00 -6.01
C VAL A 78 -9.55 -2.61 -6.37
N PHE A 79 -9.00 -1.91 -5.38
CA PHE A 79 -8.49 -0.56 -5.50
C PHE A 79 -7.00 -0.50 -5.19
N TRP A 80 -6.29 0.39 -5.88
CA TRP A 80 -4.85 0.57 -5.74
C TRP A 80 -4.48 2.04 -5.60
N ILE A 81 -3.75 2.35 -4.54
CA ILE A 81 -3.00 3.60 -4.38
C ILE A 81 -1.52 3.24 -4.51
N SER A 82 -0.78 3.94 -5.36
CA SER A 82 0.63 3.66 -5.59
C SER A 82 1.52 4.15 -4.45
N GLY A 83 2.40 3.28 -3.97
CA GLY A 83 3.45 3.62 -3.01
C GLY A 83 4.70 4.20 -3.67
N ASN A 84 5.76 4.36 -2.90
CA ASN A 84 7.02 4.89 -3.39
C ASN A 84 7.89 3.84 -4.12
N ARG A 85 7.54 2.57 -4.04
CA ARG A 85 8.23 1.48 -4.74
C ARG A 85 7.56 1.12 -6.07
N ASP A 86 6.25 1.29 -6.15
CA ASP A 86 5.43 0.82 -7.26
C ASP A 86 4.62 1.95 -7.94
N PHE A 87 5.11 3.19 -7.87
CA PHE A 87 4.45 4.37 -8.43
C PHE A 87 4.36 4.40 -9.96
N LEU A 88 5.04 3.49 -10.65
CA LEU A 88 4.98 3.32 -12.10
C LEU A 88 3.94 2.29 -12.54
N VAL A 89 3.17 1.73 -11.60
CA VAL A 89 1.98 0.91 -11.93
C VAL A 89 1.01 1.76 -12.74
N GLY A 90 0.63 1.25 -13.91
CA GLY A 90 -0.16 1.97 -14.90
C GLY A 90 -1.45 1.26 -15.31
N ALA A 91 -2.01 1.73 -16.42
CA ALA A 91 -3.32 1.29 -16.88
C ALA A 91 -3.35 -0.17 -17.36
N GLU A 92 -2.27 -0.66 -17.99
CA GLU A 92 -2.21 -2.05 -18.48
C GLU A 92 -2.18 -3.05 -17.33
N PHE A 93 -1.42 -2.74 -16.26
CA PHE A 93 -1.46 -3.52 -15.01
C PHE A 93 -2.87 -3.52 -14.41
N ALA A 94 -3.49 -2.34 -14.31
CA ALA A 94 -4.81 -2.19 -13.71
C ALA A 94 -5.89 -2.98 -14.49
N GLU A 95 -5.87 -2.91 -15.80
CA GLU A 95 -6.77 -3.69 -16.68
C GLU A 95 -6.53 -5.19 -16.51
N ALA A 96 -5.28 -5.63 -16.54
CA ALA A 96 -4.93 -7.03 -16.39
C ALA A 96 -5.36 -7.61 -15.04
N GLY A 97 -5.20 -6.85 -13.95
CA GLY A 97 -5.57 -7.23 -12.59
C GLY A 97 -7.05 -7.03 -12.22
N GLY A 98 -7.83 -6.32 -13.07
CA GLY A 98 -9.20 -5.91 -12.74
C GLY A 98 -9.26 -4.91 -11.59
N ILE A 99 -8.36 -3.94 -11.57
CA ILE A 99 -8.08 -3.02 -10.47
C ILE A 99 -8.44 -1.60 -10.85
N ALA A 100 -9.00 -0.83 -9.93
CA ALA A 100 -9.19 0.61 -10.09
C ALA A 100 -8.03 1.37 -9.43
N LEU A 101 -7.26 2.14 -10.22
CA LEU A 101 -6.23 3.03 -9.70
C LEU A 101 -6.87 4.26 -9.07
N LEU A 102 -6.47 4.57 -7.85
CA LEU A 102 -6.93 5.74 -7.11
C LEU A 102 -5.83 6.80 -6.99
N PRO A 103 -6.17 8.08 -6.93
CA PRO A 103 -5.21 9.12 -6.56
C PRO A 103 -4.74 8.96 -5.11
N ASP A 104 -3.59 9.54 -4.77
CA ASP A 104 -3.06 9.62 -3.42
C ASP A 104 -2.96 11.09 -2.97
N PRO A 105 -3.72 11.53 -1.94
CA PRO A 105 -4.70 10.76 -1.14
C PRO A 105 -6.06 10.58 -1.82
N PHE A 106 -6.87 9.64 -1.32
CA PHE A 106 -8.24 9.37 -1.75
C PHE A 106 -9.19 9.31 -0.56
N VAL A 107 -10.37 9.94 -0.66
CA VAL A 107 -11.44 9.82 0.34
C VAL A 107 -12.46 8.80 -0.15
N ALA A 108 -12.58 7.70 0.56
CA ALA A 108 -13.55 6.65 0.29
C ALA A 108 -14.73 6.73 1.27
N ASP A 109 -15.96 6.59 0.75
CA ASP A 109 -17.12 6.27 1.59
C ASP A 109 -17.26 4.75 1.67
N ILE A 110 -17.00 4.19 2.83
CA ILE A 110 -17.02 2.76 3.07
C ILE A 110 -17.95 2.47 4.24
N ALA A 111 -19.07 1.79 3.99
CA ALA A 111 -20.09 1.50 5.00
C ALA A 111 -20.61 2.75 5.72
N GLY A 112 -20.75 3.88 5.00
CA GLY A 112 -21.21 5.16 5.55
C GLY A 112 -20.16 5.92 6.36
N GLN A 113 -18.89 5.51 6.31
CA GLN A 113 -17.77 6.21 6.92
C GLN A 113 -16.86 6.80 5.85
N ASN A 114 -16.62 8.11 5.92
CA ASN A 114 -15.62 8.78 5.11
C ASN A 114 -14.22 8.54 5.69
N ILE A 115 -13.39 7.81 4.96
CA ILE A 115 -12.03 7.43 5.35
C ILE A 115 -11.06 8.00 4.33
N VAL A 116 -10.05 8.76 4.78
CA VAL A 116 -8.95 9.14 3.90
C VAL A 116 -7.92 8.03 3.85
N LEU A 117 -7.65 7.59 2.63
CA LEU A 117 -6.67 6.55 2.29
C LEU A 117 -5.48 7.21 1.61
N THR A 118 -4.28 6.84 2.02
CA THR A 118 -3.02 7.31 1.42
C THR A 118 -1.94 6.24 1.60
N HIS A 119 -0.93 6.22 0.74
CA HIS A 119 0.25 5.41 1.05
C HIS A 119 0.95 5.93 2.31
N GLY A 120 1.09 7.25 2.45
CA GLY A 120 1.66 7.90 3.63
C GLY A 120 3.02 8.57 3.39
N ASP A 121 3.71 8.23 2.32
CA ASP A 121 5.02 8.77 1.97
C ASP A 121 5.02 10.30 1.78
N ALA A 122 3.92 10.87 1.29
CA ALA A 122 3.72 12.31 1.16
C ALA A 122 3.65 13.06 2.50
N LEU A 123 3.40 12.34 3.60
CA LEU A 123 3.30 12.90 4.94
C LEU A 123 4.66 12.97 5.67
N CYS A 124 5.71 12.36 5.13
CA CYS A 124 7.07 12.38 5.69
C CYS A 124 7.81 13.67 5.30
N THR A 125 7.21 14.83 5.58
CA THR A 125 7.67 16.14 5.10
C THR A 125 8.98 16.61 5.74
N ASP A 126 9.42 15.99 6.84
CA ASP A 126 10.69 16.29 7.49
C ASP A 126 11.89 15.73 6.71
N ASP A 127 11.67 14.73 5.85
CA ASP A 127 12.67 14.20 4.92
C ASP A 127 12.70 15.03 3.62
N ILE A 128 13.33 16.20 3.69
CA ILE A 128 13.42 17.14 2.57
C ILE A 128 14.03 16.48 1.32
N GLY A 129 15.05 15.64 1.51
CA GLY A 129 15.71 14.93 0.39
C GLY A 129 14.76 13.95 -0.29
N TYR A 130 14.03 13.17 0.49
CA TYR A 130 13.01 12.28 -0.03
C TYR A 130 11.88 13.05 -0.72
N MET A 131 11.38 14.14 -0.14
CA MET A 131 10.30 14.94 -0.72
C MET A 131 10.68 15.55 -2.07
N ALA A 132 11.93 16.01 -2.21
CA ALA A 132 12.46 16.49 -3.49
C ALA A 132 12.53 15.39 -4.54
N PHE A 133 13.04 14.21 -4.17
CA PHE A 133 13.06 13.01 -5.02
C PHE A 133 11.64 12.59 -5.42
N ARG A 134 10.70 12.51 -4.46
CA ARG A 134 9.30 12.18 -4.70
C ARG A 134 8.66 13.13 -5.71
N ALA A 135 8.84 14.43 -5.53
CA ALA A 135 8.31 15.44 -6.46
C ALA A 135 8.85 15.25 -7.89
N GLN A 136 10.13 14.90 -8.02
CA GLN A 136 10.75 14.63 -9.31
C GLN A 136 10.15 13.40 -10.00
N VAL A 137 10.13 12.25 -9.30
CA VAL A 137 9.74 10.97 -9.93
C VAL A 137 8.22 10.83 -10.14
N ARG A 138 7.43 11.63 -9.40
CA ARG A 138 5.97 11.70 -9.60
C ARG A 138 5.56 12.69 -10.69
N ALA A 139 6.50 13.50 -11.23
CA ALA A 139 6.22 14.41 -12.32
C ALA A 139 5.89 13.61 -13.60
N PRO A 140 4.75 13.91 -14.29
CA PRO A 140 4.33 13.16 -15.48
C PRO A 140 5.38 13.11 -16.59
N GLN A 141 6.10 14.22 -16.80
CA GLN A 141 7.17 14.29 -17.79
C GLN A 141 8.30 13.32 -17.45
N TRP A 142 8.74 13.26 -16.16
CA TRP A 142 9.79 12.34 -15.74
C TRP A 142 9.36 10.89 -15.94
N GLN A 143 8.12 10.53 -15.59
CA GLN A 143 7.60 9.18 -15.78
C GLN A 143 7.54 8.80 -17.26
N GLN A 144 7.09 9.71 -18.13
CA GLN A 144 7.06 9.48 -19.56
C GLN A 144 8.46 9.24 -20.14
N GLU A 145 9.44 10.09 -19.77
CA GLU A 145 10.83 9.96 -20.22
C GLU A 145 11.49 8.69 -19.67
N PHE A 146 11.14 8.32 -18.42
CA PHE A 146 11.66 7.10 -17.80
C PHE A 146 11.10 5.85 -18.47
N LEU A 147 9.79 5.77 -18.67
CA LEU A 147 9.10 4.63 -19.29
C LEU A 147 9.46 4.46 -20.79
N ALA A 148 9.87 5.53 -21.48
CA ALA A 148 10.37 5.45 -22.85
C ALA A 148 11.74 4.75 -22.98
N ARG A 149 12.45 4.51 -21.86
CA ARG A 149 13.74 3.80 -21.87
C ARG A 149 13.52 2.28 -22.00
N PRO A 150 14.49 1.54 -22.57
CA PRO A 150 14.46 0.09 -22.55
C PRO A 150 14.33 -0.47 -21.13
N LEU A 151 13.56 -1.54 -20.95
CA LEU A 151 13.23 -2.14 -19.65
C LEU A 151 14.48 -2.43 -18.79
N GLU A 152 15.53 -3.00 -19.40
CA GLU A 152 16.78 -3.31 -18.70
C GLU A 152 17.48 -2.07 -18.15
N GLN A 153 17.42 -0.94 -18.86
CA GLN A 153 17.95 0.33 -18.35
C GLN A 153 17.14 0.84 -17.18
N ARG A 154 15.80 0.73 -17.23
CA ARG A 154 14.92 1.12 -16.13
C ARG A 154 15.19 0.28 -14.88
N LYS A 155 15.33 -1.04 -15.05
CA LYS A 155 15.69 -1.96 -13.94
C LYS A 155 17.05 -1.60 -13.33
N ALA A 156 18.06 -1.31 -14.14
CA ALA A 156 19.37 -0.89 -13.64
C ALA A 156 19.33 0.43 -12.86
N ILE A 157 18.57 1.43 -13.36
CA ILE A 157 18.37 2.71 -12.66
C ILE A 157 17.67 2.48 -11.32
N ILE A 158 16.58 1.71 -11.29
CA ILE A 158 15.84 1.39 -10.07
C ILE A 158 16.75 0.69 -9.05
N ALA A 159 17.57 -0.27 -9.47
CA ALA A 159 18.52 -0.95 -8.59
C ALA A 159 19.51 0.03 -7.94
N GLY A 160 20.07 0.97 -8.73
CA GLY A 160 20.95 2.03 -8.20
C GLY A 160 20.25 2.97 -7.22
N LEU A 161 19.01 3.39 -7.53
CA LEU A 161 18.21 4.24 -6.63
C LEU A 161 17.90 3.53 -5.31
N ARG A 162 17.61 2.23 -5.33
CA ARG A 162 17.35 1.43 -4.13
C ARG A 162 18.60 1.30 -3.25
N GLU A 163 19.76 1.08 -3.85
CA GLU A 163 21.02 1.02 -3.12
C GLU A 163 21.34 2.36 -2.45
N GLY A 164 21.19 3.46 -3.18
CA GLY A 164 21.34 4.81 -2.64
C GLY A 164 20.35 5.12 -1.51
N SER A 165 19.08 4.71 -1.64
CA SER A 165 18.05 4.88 -0.61
C SER A 165 18.40 4.09 0.67
N ARG A 166 18.84 2.83 0.55
CA ARG A 166 19.27 2.02 1.71
C ARG A 166 20.47 2.64 2.43
N ALA A 167 21.43 3.17 1.69
CA ALA A 167 22.56 3.87 2.27
C ALA A 167 22.13 5.13 3.03
N ALA A 168 21.25 5.95 2.42
CA ALA A 168 20.73 7.16 3.04
C ALA A 168 19.88 6.89 4.30
N GLN A 169 19.12 5.79 4.33
CA GLN A 169 18.29 5.43 5.49
C GLN A 169 19.09 5.02 6.72
N ARG A 170 20.30 4.44 6.55
CA ARG A 170 21.14 4.02 7.68
C ARG A 170 21.58 5.17 8.58
N ASP A 171 21.71 6.37 8.03
CA ASP A 171 22.20 7.54 8.73
C ASP A 171 21.08 8.50 9.18
N LYS A 172 19.82 8.16 8.87
CA LYS A 172 18.65 9.00 9.23
C LYS A 172 18.14 8.68 10.62
N ALA A 173 17.83 9.72 11.39
CA ALA A 173 17.14 9.56 12.66
C ALA A 173 15.71 9.03 12.44
N ASP A 174 15.25 8.16 13.33
CA ASP A 174 13.95 7.48 13.24
C ASP A 174 12.74 8.42 13.07
N TYR A 175 12.79 9.62 13.68
CA TYR A 175 11.69 10.58 13.59
C TYR A 175 11.56 11.21 12.19
N ILE A 176 12.64 11.29 11.40
CA ILE A 176 12.62 11.84 10.03
C ILE A 176 11.89 10.89 9.07
N MET A 177 11.88 9.59 9.41
CA MET A 177 11.24 8.54 8.61
C MET A 177 9.78 8.30 9.00
N ASP A 178 9.24 9.04 9.97
CA ASP A 178 7.82 8.98 10.34
C ASP A 178 7.03 10.13 9.69
N VAL A 179 5.71 10.02 9.74
CA VAL A 179 4.83 11.08 9.24
C VAL A 179 4.91 12.33 10.12
N ASN A 180 4.97 13.50 9.49
CA ASN A 180 4.96 14.77 10.19
C ASN A 180 3.57 15.07 10.74
N ALA A 181 3.46 15.42 12.04
CA ALA A 181 2.19 15.66 12.71
C ALA A 181 1.36 16.80 12.07
N ALA A 182 2.03 17.88 11.61
CA ALA A 182 1.32 18.98 10.95
C ALA A 182 0.80 18.57 9.57
N ALA A 183 1.54 17.74 8.82
CA ALA A 183 1.08 17.22 7.54
C ALA A 183 -0.13 16.28 7.72
N VAL A 184 -0.12 15.45 8.76
CA VAL A 184 -1.27 14.58 9.12
C VAL A 184 -2.49 15.42 9.46
N ALA A 185 -2.34 16.46 10.30
CA ALA A 185 -3.43 17.37 10.67
C ALA A 185 -3.99 18.09 9.44
N ALA A 186 -3.12 18.61 8.57
CA ALA A 186 -3.52 19.28 7.34
C ALA A 186 -4.30 18.34 6.39
N LEU A 187 -3.92 17.07 6.30
CA LEU A 187 -4.65 16.09 5.48
C LEU A 187 -6.04 15.79 6.06
N PHE A 188 -6.17 15.65 7.38
CA PHE A 188 -7.49 15.50 8.02
C PHE A 188 -8.39 16.69 7.76
N ASP A 189 -7.84 17.90 7.86
CA ASP A 189 -8.60 19.13 7.63
C ASP A 189 -9.03 19.27 6.17
N ALA A 190 -8.13 18.99 5.23
CA ALA A 190 -8.42 19.06 3.80
C ALA A 190 -9.43 17.99 3.34
N SER A 191 -9.37 16.80 3.92
CA SER A 191 -10.27 15.69 3.59
C SER A 191 -11.63 15.76 4.32
N GLY A 192 -11.69 16.48 5.44
CA GLY A 192 -12.87 16.54 6.30
C GLY A 192 -13.22 15.21 6.98
N THR A 193 -12.28 14.22 6.99
CA THR A 193 -12.51 12.88 7.54
C THR A 193 -12.12 12.79 9.00
N ALA A 194 -12.70 11.81 9.72
CA ALA A 194 -12.31 11.48 11.09
C ALA A 194 -11.33 10.29 11.15
N ILE A 195 -11.17 9.58 10.05
CA ILE A 195 -10.38 8.35 9.98
C ILE A 195 -9.39 8.46 8.80
N MET A 196 -8.15 8.08 9.07
CA MET A 196 -7.07 7.93 8.09
C MET A 196 -6.50 6.52 8.17
N ILE A 197 -6.25 5.91 7.01
CA ILE A 197 -5.53 4.63 6.91
C ILE A 197 -4.36 4.83 5.95
N HIS A 198 -3.16 4.45 6.40
CA HIS A 198 -1.95 4.54 5.58
C HIS A 198 -0.93 3.45 5.92
N GLY A 199 0.08 3.28 5.07
CA GLY A 199 1.24 2.40 5.23
C GLY A 199 2.54 3.15 5.43
N HIS A 200 3.55 2.77 4.66
CA HIS A 200 4.85 3.41 4.44
C HIS A 200 5.82 3.39 5.64
N THR A 201 5.36 3.73 6.83
CA THR A 201 6.26 3.90 7.99
C THR A 201 6.66 2.60 8.67
N HIS A 202 5.99 1.48 8.35
CA HIS A 202 6.20 0.17 8.97
C HIS A 202 6.09 0.18 10.51
N ARG A 203 5.21 1.06 11.04
CA ARG A 203 4.96 1.24 12.48
C ARG A 203 3.48 1.02 12.81
N PRO A 204 3.01 -0.24 12.69
CA PRO A 204 1.59 -0.54 12.77
C PRO A 204 0.99 -0.18 14.14
N ALA A 205 0.06 0.76 14.13
CA ALA A 205 -0.60 1.28 15.32
C ALA A 205 -1.94 1.94 14.97
N CYS A 206 -2.76 2.17 16.00
CA CYS A 206 -3.88 3.11 15.94
C CYS A 206 -3.55 4.30 16.85
N HIS A 207 -3.51 5.48 16.28
CA HIS A 207 -3.24 6.73 16.99
C HIS A 207 -4.54 7.53 17.12
N ALA A 208 -4.96 7.77 18.36
CA ALA A 208 -5.98 8.77 18.66
C ALA A 208 -5.28 10.14 18.74
N ILE A 209 -5.69 11.06 17.90
CA ILE A 209 -5.15 12.41 17.82
C ILE A 209 -6.29 13.42 17.88
N GLU A 210 -6.00 14.65 18.26
CA GLU A 210 -6.92 15.76 18.19
C GLU A 210 -6.45 16.74 17.14
N SER A 211 -7.34 17.10 16.23
CA SER A 211 -7.09 18.11 15.21
C SER A 211 -8.28 19.06 15.15
N ASN A 212 -8.02 20.36 15.32
CA ASN A 212 -9.02 21.43 15.36
C ASN A 212 -10.18 21.15 16.33
N GLY A 213 -9.87 20.62 17.53
CA GLY A 213 -10.86 20.30 18.57
C GLY A 213 -11.75 19.11 18.26
N ALA A 214 -11.41 18.30 17.23
CA ALA A 214 -12.13 17.10 16.88
C ALA A 214 -11.26 15.85 17.04
N PRO A 215 -11.80 14.74 17.60
CA PRO A 215 -11.10 13.49 17.69
C PRO A 215 -10.91 12.88 16.30
N ARG A 216 -9.70 12.37 16.03
CA ARG A 216 -9.31 11.72 14.77
C ARG A 216 -8.62 10.39 15.08
N LEU A 217 -8.78 9.42 14.20
CA LEU A 217 -8.10 8.12 14.28
C LEU A 217 -7.21 7.92 13.06
N ARG A 218 -5.93 7.70 13.31
CA ARG A 218 -4.94 7.38 12.29
C ARG A 218 -4.48 5.93 12.46
N TYR A 219 -4.78 5.10 11.50
CA TYR A 219 -4.37 3.71 11.45
C TYR A 219 -3.16 3.56 10.53
N VAL A 220 -2.12 2.91 11.02
CA VAL A 220 -0.94 2.52 10.27
C VAL A 220 -0.99 1.03 9.99
N LEU A 221 -0.92 0.67 8.72
CA LEU A 221 -0.91 -0.72 8.26
C LEU A 221 0.41 -1.42 8.62
N PRO A 222 0.37 -2.72 8.90
CA PRO A 222 1.59 -3.50 9.06
C PRO A 222 2.27 -3.74 7.71
N ASP A 223 3.61 -3.71 7.73
CA ASP A 223 4.43 -4.25 6.66
C ASP A 223 4.51 -5.77 6.73
N TRP A 224 4.83 -6.41 5.61
CA TRP A 224 4.87 -7.86 5.50
C TRP A 224 6.30 -8.36 5.27
N ASP A 225 6.76 -9.27 6.12
CA ASP A 225 8.00 -10.01 5.94
C ASP A 225 7.90 -11.39 6.62
N CYS A 226 7.41 -12.38 5.87
CA CYS A 226 7.34 -13.77 6.33
C CYS A 226 8.65 -14.53 6.06
N ASP A 227 9.60 -13.93 5.35
CA ASP A 227 10.91 -14.51 5.07
C ASP A 227 11.93 -14.20 6.16
N ALA A 228 11.68 -13.17 7.00
CA ALA A 228 12.47 -12.86 8.19
C ALA A 228 12.36 -13.95 9.27
N GLN A 229 13.28 -13.91 10.25
CA GLN A 229 13.26 -14.78 11.42
C GLN A 229 12.03 -14.52 12.29
N GLU A 230 11.71 -13.25 12.54
CA GLU A 230 10.47 -12.81 13.16
C GLU A 230 9.49 -12.41 12.04
N GLN A 231 8.54 -13.29 11.76
CA GLN A 231 7.54 -13.04 10.73
C GLN A 231 6.61 -11.91 11.16
N ARG A 232 6.34 -10.99 10.23
CA ARG A 232 5.40 -9.89 10.44
C ARG A 232 4.50 -9.71 9.24
N GLY A 233 3.34 -9.12 9.47
CA GLY A 233 2.34 -8.83 8.46
C GLY A 233 0.94 -8.81 9.05
N GLY A 234 -0.03 -8.59 8.19
CA GLY A 234 -1.44 -8.51 8.54
C GLY A 234 -2.15 -7.43 7.75
N TRP A 235 -3.38 -7.17 8.11
CA TRP A 235 -4.23 -6.21 7.43
C TRP A 235 -5.19 -5.53 8.40
N LEU A 236 -5.84 -4.46 7.92
CA LEU A 236 -7.01 -3.91 8.61
C LEU A 236 -8.28 -4.42 7.92
N ALA A 237 -9.29 -4.71 8.71
CA ALA A 237 -10.60 -5.15 8.28
C ALA A 237 -11.67 -4.17 8.78
N LEU A 238 -12.50 -3.63 7.89
CA LEU A 238 -13.67 -2.85 8.25
C LEU A 238 -14.89 -3.77 8.25
N THR A 239 -15.54 -3.87 9.40
CA THR A 239 -16.74 -4.67 9.61
C THR A 239 -18.01 -3.91 9.26
N PRO A 240 -19.17 -4.58 9.05
CA PRO A 240 -20.43 -3.92 8.72
C PRO A 240 -20.97 -2.96 9.82
N ASP A 241 -20.56 -3.14 11.06
CA ASP A 241 -20.89 -2.25 12.17
C ASP A 241 -19.92 -1.05 12.29
N GLY A 242 -19.02 -0.91 11.32
CA GLY A 242 -18.12 0.24 11.21
C GLY A 242 -16.86 0.17 12.05
N LYS A 243 -16.52 -0.98 12.63
CA LYS A 243 -15.27 -1.16 13.36
C LYS A 243 -14.12 -1.44 12.39
N ILE A 244 -12.94 -0.89 12.71
CA ILE A 244 -11.69 -1.22 12.06
C ILE A 244 -10.88 -2.10 13.01
N GLU A 245 -10.62 -3.32 12.57
CA GLU A 245 -9.90 -4.32 13.35
C GLU A 245 -8.59 -4.67 12.67
N ARG A 246 -7.51 -4.80 13.46
CA ARG A 246 -6.23 -5.31 12.97
C ARG A 246 -6.23 -6.83 13.06
N VAL A 247 -5.90 -7.48 11.94
CA VAL A 247 -5.78 -8.93 11.83
C VAL A 247 -4.34 -9.28 11.52
N GLY A 248 -3.73 -10.15 12.32
CA GLY A 248 -2.36 -10.63 12.13
C GLY A 248 -2.28 -11.86 11.22
N LEU A 249 -1.06 -12.27 10.86
CA LEU A 249 -0.80 -13.43 9.99
C LEU A 249 -1.07 -14.79 10.67
N ASP A 250 -1.17 -14.84 11.98
CA ASP A 250 -1.47 -16.04 12.76
C ASP A 250 -2.76 -16.74 12.29
N VAL A 251 -3.75 -15.97 11.85
CA VAL A 251 -5.00 -16.50 11.30
C VAL A 251 -4.80 -17.23 9.95
N ILE A 252 -3.79 -16.85 9.15
CA ILE A 252 -3.46 -17.54 7.88
C ILE A 252 -2.79 -18.89 8.16
N GLN A 253 -2.01 -18.99 9.24
CA GLN A 253 -1.25 -20.18 9.59
C GLN A 253 -2.13 -21.27 10.21
N THR A 254 -3.23 -20.90 10.87
CA THR A 254 -4.14 -21.84 11.56
C THR A 254 -5.20 -22.45 10.65
N ALA A 255 -5.34 -21.99 9.41
CA ALA A 255 -6.32 -22.47 8.44
C ALA A 255 -5.80 -23.62 7.54
N SER A 256 -4.71 -24.30 7.95
CA SER A 256 -4.05 -25.39 7.19
C SER A 256 -4.57 -26.74 7.59
#